data_2ca31c770e4c58d544dd2166ca98b2f9
#
_entry.id   2ca31c770e4c58d544dd2166ca98b2f9
#
_cell.length_a   1.000
_cell.length_b   1.000
_cell.length_c   1.000
_cell.angle_alpha   90.00
_cell.angle_beta   90.00
_cell.angle_gamma   90.00
#
_symmetry.space_group_name_H-M   'P 1'
#
loop_
_entity.id
_entity.type
_entity.pdbx_description
1 polymer ?
#
loop_
_entity_poly.entity_id
_entity_poly.type
_entity_poly.pdbx_seq_one_letter_code
_entity_poly.pdbx_strand_id
1 'polypeptide(L)' 'MLYRRGEYERARFYIRRVNQREDLSNAATLWLALRVENRLGNRGGVDDYGRQLRNRFPQAPETLAYERGRFDE' A
#
# COMPACT_ATOMS: atom_id res chain seq x y z
N MET A 1 15.16 -5.61 -5.90
CA MET A 1 14.80 -6.84 -5.17
C MET A 1 13.62 -7.50 -5.87
N LEU A 2 13.75 -8.76 -6.21
CA LEU A 2 12.69 -9.50 -6.88
C LEU A 2 11.85 -10.23 -5.84
N TYR A 3 10.60 -9.86 -5.73
CA TYR A 3 9.67 -10.56 -4.86
C TYR A 3 8.95 -11.64 -5.66
N ARG A 4 8.99 -12.85 -5.17
CA ARG A 4 8.16 -13.92 -5.68
C ARG A 4 6.76 -13.79 -5.08
N ARG A 5 5.78 -14.40 -5.73
CA ARG A 5 4.39 -14.28 -5.29
C ARG A 5 4.19 -14.66 -3.81
N GLY A 6 4.87 -15.71 -3.33
CA GLY A 6 4.78 -16.11 -1.94
C GLY A 6 5.34 -15.07 -0.97
N GLU A 7 6.37 -14.32 -1.39
CA GLU A 7 6.93 -13.25 -0.59
C GLU A 7 6.00 -12.05 -0.50
N TYR A 8 5.27 -11.74 -1.58
CA TYR A 8 4.26 -10.70 -1.57
C TYR A 8 3.12 -11.04 -0.59
N GLU A 9 2.71 -12.30 -0.54
CA GLU A 9 1.66 -12.73 0.38
C GLU A 9 2.11 -12.60 1.83
N ARG A 10 3.36 -12.97 2.16
CA ARG A 10 3.93 -12.77 3.49
C ARG A 10 4.00 -11.30 3.85
N ALA A 11 4.48 -10.47 2.93
CA ALA A 11 4.55 -9.03 3.12
C ALA A 11 3.16 -8.46 3.36
N ARG A 12 2.16 -8.95 2.64
CA ARG A 12 0.76 -8.54 2.80
C ARG A 12 0.25 -8.77 4.21
N PHE A 13 0.52 -9.95 4.77
CA PHE A 13 0.13 -10.26 6.14
C PHE A 13 0.80 -9.34 7.15
N TYR A 14 2.10 -9.15 7.01
CA TYR A 14 2.87 -8.29 7.90
C TYR A 14 2.38 -6.84 7.83
N ILE A 15 2.23 -6.32 6.62
CA ILE A 15 1.80 -4.94 6.39
C ILE A 15 0.39 -4.72 6.90
N ARG A 16 -0.50 -5.71 6.72
CA ARG A 16 -1.86 -5.64 7.24
C ARG A 16 -1.87 -5.49 8.75
N ARG A 17 -1.03 -6.25 9.44
CA ARG A 17 -0.90 -6.16 10.90
C ARG A 17 -0.40 -4.78 11.33
N VAL A 18 0.60 -4.24 10.64
CA VAL A 18 1.12 -2.91 10.92
C VAL A 18 0.04 -1.85 10.71
N ASN A 19 -0.71 -1.94 9.62
CA ASN A 19 -1.73 -0.94 9.29
C ASN A 19 -3.00 -1.05 10.13
N GLN A 20 -3.19 -2.13 10.88
CA GLN A 20 -4.26 -2.23 11.86
C GLN A 20 -3.99 -1.38 13.09
N ARG A 21 -2.74 -1.00 13.33
CA ARG A 21 -2.36 -0.14 14.44
C ARG A 21 -2.16 1.27 13.90
N GLU A 22 -3.02 2.19 14.31
CA GLU A 22 -2.98 3.56 13.82
C GLU A 22 -1.66 4.26 14.13
N ASP A 23 -1.05 3.93 15.27
CA ASP A 23 0.22 4.52 15.68
C ASP A 23 1.40 4.09 14.80
N LEU A 24 1.28 2.96 14.11
CA LEU A 24 2.31 2.45 13.20
C LEU A 24 2.00 2.69 11.73
N SER A 25 0.74 2.97 11.42
CA SER A 25 0.30 3.19 10.04
C SER A 25 0.61 4.62 9.61
N ASN A 26 1.28 4.76 8.47
CA ASN A 26 1.58 6.07 7.90
C ASN A 26 1.53 5.98 6.36
N ALA A 27 1.81 7.10 5.69
CA ALA A 27 1.75 7.13 4.23
C ALA A 27 2.66 6.09 3.59
N ALA A 28 3.86 5.90 4.14
CA ALA A 28 4.81 4.93 3.60
C ALA A 28 4.30 3.49 3.74
N THR A 29 3.73 3.14 4.91
CA THR A 29 3.21 1.78 5.13
C THR A 29 1.97 1.52 4.29
N LEU A 30 1.10 2.50 4.12
CA LEU A 30 -0.07 2.37 3.25
C LEU A 30 0.35 2.25 1.79
N TRP A 31 1.35 3.02 1.37
CA TRP A 31 1.87 2.94 0.01
C TRP A 31 2.50 1.58 -0.27
N LEU A 32 3.29 1.06 0.65
CA LEU A 32 3.88 -0.26 0.52
C LEU A 32 2.80 -1.34 0.42
N ALA A 33 1.77 -1.26 1.25
CA ALA A 33 0.65 -2.19 1.21
C ALA A 33 -0.07 -2.13 -0.15
N LEU A 34 -0.29 -0.93 -0.66
CA LEU A 34 -0.92 -0.71 -1.95
C LEU A 34 -0.11 -1.36 -3.07
N ARG A 35 1.21 -1.16 -3.07
CA ARG A 35 2.09 -1.75 -4.09
C ARG A 35 2.08 -3.27 -4.03
N VAL A 36 2.07 -3.84 -2.83
CA VAL A 36 1.98 -5.30 -2.66
C VAL A 36 0.67 -5.82 -3.25
N GLU A 37 -0.45 -5.17 -2.95
CA GLU A 37 -1.75 -5.55 -3.49
C GLU A 37 -1.79 -5.41 -5.01
N ASN A 38 -1.17 -4.39 -5.56
CA ASN A 38 -1.06 -4.21 -7.01
C ASN A 38 -0.29 -5.35 -7.67
N ARG A 39 0.81 -5.78 -7.07
CA ARG A 39 1.60 -6.89 -7.58
C ARG A 39 0.85 -8.23 -7.50
N LEU A 40 -0.01 -8.38 -6.51
CA LEU A 40 -0.85 -9.56 -6.37
C LEU A 40 -2.10 -9.51 -7.24
N GLY A 41 -2.33 -8.40 -7.92
CA GLY A 41 -3.49 -8.23 -8.80
C GLY A 41 -4.78 -7.95 -8.06
N ASN A 42 -4.71 -7.52 -6.80
CA ASN A 42 -5.89 -7.24 -5.98
C ASN A 42 -6.27 -5.77 -6.06
N ARG A 43 -7.08 -5.42 -7.03
CA ARG A 43 -7.52 -4.03 -7.22
C ARG A 43 -8.34 -3.48 -6.06
N GLY A 44 -9.13 -4.33 -5.42
CA GLY A 44 -9.89 -3.91 -4.24
C GLY A 44 -8.99 -3.42 -3.12
N GLY A 45 -7.86 -4.13 -2.87
CA GLY A 45 -6.87 -3.70 -1.89
C GLY A 45 -6.18 -2.41 -2.30
N VAL A 46 -5.83 -2.28 -3.58
CA VAL A 46 -5.21 -1.05 -4.11
C VAL A 46 -6.12 0.15 -3.88
N ASP A 47 -7.39 0.02 -4.22
CA ASP A 47 -8.36 1.11 -4.06
C ASP A 47 -8.58 1.46 -2.59
N ASP A 48 -8.65 0.45 -1.72
CA ASP A 48 -8.85 0.66 -0.29
C ASP A 48 -7.68 1.43 0.34
N TYR A 49 -6.45 0.98 0.08
CA TYR A 49 -5.27 1.66 0.60
C TYR A 49 -5.10 3.06 -0.01
N GLY A 50 -5.42 3.21 -1.28
CA GLY A 50 -5.40 4.52 -1.93
C GLY A 50 -6.38 5.49 -1.30
N ARG A 51 -7.57 5.02 -0.96
CA ARG A 51 -8.58 5.83 -0.26
C ARG A 51 -8.08 6.25 1.11
N GLN A 52 -7.46 5.35 1.86
CA GLN A 52 -6.86 5.67 3.15
C GLN A 52 -5.78 6.73 3.01
N LEU A 53 -4.92 6.63 2.00
CA LEU A 53 -3.91 7.65 1.71
C LEU A 53 -4.55 9.02 1.49
N ARG A 54 -5.60 9.08 0.68
CA ARG A 54 -6.28 10.35 0.38
C ARG A 54 -6.97 10.94 1.60
N ASN A 55 -7.53 10.09 2.46
CA ASN A 55 -8.26 10.55 3.64
C ASN A 55 -7.32 10.95 4.78
N ARG A 56 -6.25 10.20 4.98
CA ARG A 56 -5.34 10.40 6.13
C ARG A 56 -4.12 11.25 5.79
N PHE A 57 -3.63 11.14 4.56
CA PHE A 57 -2.40 11.80 4.12
C PHE A 57 -2.58 12.43 2.74
N PRO A 58 -3.51 13.40 2.60
CA PRO A 58 -3.86 13.92 1.26
C PRO A 58 -2.73 14.66 0.56
N GLN A 59 -1.73 15.12 1.30
CA GLN A 59 -0.61 15.89 0.75
C GLN A 59 0.70 15.08 0.70
N ALA A 60 0.67 13.81 1.09
CA ALA A 60 1.86 12.98 1.08
C ALA A 60 2.31 12.67 -0.35
N PRO A 61 3.64 12.55 -0.59
CA PRO A 61 4.14 12.14 -1.92
C PRO A 61 3.56 10.80 -2.39
N GLU A 62 3.33 9.87 -1.47
CA GLU A 62 2.75 8.57 -1.76
C GLU A 62 1.32 8.71 -2.30
N THR A 63 0.55 9.63 -1.75
CA THR A 63 -0.81 9.90 -2.21
C THR A 63 -0.79 10.46 -3.63
N LEU A 64 0.14 11.37 -3.91
CA LEU A 64 0.30 11.93 -5.26
C LEU A 64 0.73 10.84 -6.26
N ALA A 65 1.61 9.94 -5.84
CA ALA A 65 2.03 8.83 -6.68
C ALA A 65 0.85 7.91 -7.00
N TYR A 66 0.00 7.65 -6.01
CA TYR A 66 -1.22 6.86 -6.22
C TYR A 66 -2.14 7.54 -7.25
N GLU A 67 -2.37 8.83 -7.11
CA GLU A 67 -3.24 9.57 -8.01
C GLU A 67 -2.70 9.61 -9.45
N ARG A 68 -1.38 9.55 -9.61
CA ARG A 68 -0.74 9.48 -10.92
C ARG A 68 -0.63 8.05 -11.46
N GLY A 69 -1.02 7.05 -10.70
CA GLY A 69 -0.95 5.65 -11.11
C GLY A 69 0.45 5.06 -11.13
N ARG A 70 1.36 5.58 -10.33
CA ARG A 70 2.77 5.15 -10.33
C ARG A 70 3.03 4.02 -9.33
N PHE A 71 2.32 2.92 -9.49
CA PHE A 71 2.41 1.79 -8.56
C PHE A 71 3.65 0.92 -8.75
N ASP A 72 4.29 1.00 -9.89
CA ASP A 72 5.37 0.08 -10.26
C ASP A 72 6.78 0.65 -10.04
N GLU A 73 6.87 1.81 -9.44
CA GLU A 73 8.16 2.45 -9.15
C GLU A 73 8.70 2.14 -7.76
#